data_3e35c4fcd7c2aafd4e197b67ebf2369f
#
_entry.id   3e35c4fcd7c2aafd4e197b67ebf2369f
#
_cell.length_a   1.000
_cell.length_b   1.000
_cell.length_c   1.000
_cell.angle_alpha   90.00
_cell.angle_beta   90.00
_cell.angle_gamma   90.00
#
_symmetry.space_group_name_H-M   'P 1'
#
loop_
_entity.id
_entity.type
_entity.pdbx_description
1 polymer ?
#
loop_
_entity_poly.entity_id
_entity_poly.type
_entity_poly.pdbx_seq_one_letter_code
_entity_poly.pdbx_strand_id
1 'polypeptide(L)'
;MSSTLRSSSVHAPGDVRTDRPFPPPLALALVLGLLGAVAVSAAPIVGVGSGPGASGSIVTASIFAALCALVIPAAAIVVARRHPALSGALLAGAGALSFGVAILDLQLFVDAIDANRLELFRPISAGVITAGVGSYVALLGHALVVVAGILGLVVIHRQSERDGYGSAHAAEYDGRSVGGRIGAWPTSVLILAACAYVLSLFAPAFDSQDPIFLARSLVDSPAASAVGTAFVAVAVLIVTASALTSISPWVGAGGVVGAGVGALGVSGTRVVAGLASGDRIGVGSGSIVGAIAGVAIVGVGAVIPILSARREAAAAEEARPVKPENQAQAGGSKKARRAAMIEQARKAQAHVTKMHRIAGALGIGAAVSAALGASLPILSLPGGLAEPSILATRIVFVAAIVLFVASLGLWIPGRAVAIRPAVGTLWTTVVMGIAAVVQPAVIATDVSGVDLGVGVYVMGVASALAAAAGLALWFAGTAEREEIDTSVEIEANSVVRVLAGLGGVLALVGTALPLYRGATHTAASITQWPWGSDAWGIDTWGQLLVGVSVLFASVVATRSRPPRAVALLVGSAVSVSVYLAAGPLTSSRIPDATVGAGAIAAATGLLLLVVAAFFSARTTLSMHVERR
;
A
#
# COMPACT_ATOMS: atom_id res chain seq x y z
N MET A 1 59.03 30.38 5.97
CA MET A 1 58.39 29.08 5.78
C MET A 1 57.13 29.30 4.97
N SER A 2 57.24 29.08 3.65
CA SER A 2 56.18 29.33 2.67
C SER A 2 55.35 28.07 2.51
N SER A 3 54.06 28.13 2.84
CA SER A 3 53.09 27.07 2.60
C SER A 3 52.48 27.26 1.21
N THR A 4 52.83 26.39 0.28
CA THR A 4 52.27 26.26 -1.05
C THR A 4 50.85 25.76 -0.99
N LEU A 5 49.87 26.62 -1.29
CA LEU A 5 48.48 26.25 -1.59
C LEU A 5 48.44 25.45 -2.91
N ARG A 6 48.20 24.15 -2.85
CA ARG A 6 47.83 23.35 -4.01
C ARG A 6 46.44 23.73 -4.46
N SER A 7 46.33 24.38 -5.60
CA SER A 7 45.07 24.56 -6.33
C SER A 7 44.59 23.19 -6.81
N SER A 8 43.53 22.68 -6.24
CA SER A 8 42.80 21.53 -6.79
C SER A 8 42.09 21.96 -8.07
N SER A 9 42.62 21.53 -9.20
CA SER A 9 41.98 21.65 -10.50
C SER A 9 40.65 20.91 -10.48
N VAL A 10 39.55 21.68 -10.61
CA VAL A 10 38.24 21.15 -10.90
C VAL A 10 38.31 20.48 -12.27
N HIS A 11 38.37 19.16 -12.29
CA HIS A 11 38.21 18.39 -13.52
C HIS A 11 36.77 18.59 -14.00
N ALA A 12 36.64 19.22 -15.17
CA ALA A 12 35.40 19.17 -15.94
C ALA A 12 35.02 17.67 -16.18
N PRO A 13 33.78 17.28 -16.06
CA PRO A 13 33.37 15.91 -16.34
C PRO A 13 33.54 15.68 -17.86
N GLY A 14 34.69 15.14 -18.24
CA GLY A 14 34.90 14.64 -19.57
C GLY A 14 33.96 13.48 -19.85
N ASP A 15 33.34 13.53 -21.01
CA ASP A 15 32.41 12.56 -21.57
C ASP A 15 33.12 11.22 -21.80
N VAL A 16 33.38 10.48 -20.71
CA VAL A 16 33.96 9.13 -20.78
C VAL A 16 32.80 8.18 -21.14
N ARG A 17 32.57 8.03 -22.44
CA ARG A 17 31.84 6.87 -22.99
C ARG A 17 32.59 5.61 -22.60
N THR A 18 32.34 5.10 -21.43
CA THR A 18 32.82 3.79 -21.04
C THR A 18 31.84 2.74 -21.57
N ASP A 19 32.27 1.92 -22.53
CA ASP A 19 31.65 0.63 -22.91
C ASP A 19 31.76 -0.35 -21.72
N ARG A 20 31.13 0.01 -20.60
CA ARG A 20 31.09 -0.89 -19.45
C ARG A 20 30.00 -1.93 -19.70
N PRO A 21 30.34 -3.23 -19.60
CA PRO A 21 29.35 -4.29 -19.71
C PRO A 21 28.24 -4.07 -18.64
N PHE A 22 27.03 -4.46 -18.98
CA PHE A 22 25.91 -4.41 -18.02
C PHE A 22 26.28 -5.09 -16.70
N PRO A 23 25.91 -4.53 -15.55
CA PRO A 23 26.03 -5.26 -14.29
C PRO A 23 25.36 -6.64 -14.44
N PRO A 24 26.03 -7.76 -14.10
CA PRO A 24 25.47 -9.10 -14.29
C PRO A 24 24.03 -9.28 -13.80
N PRO A 25 23.62 -8.75 -12.61
CA PRO A 25 22.24 -8.87 -12.17
C PRO A 25 21.25 -8.09 -13.05
N LEU A 26 21.66 -6.98 -13.68
CA LEU A 26 20.79 -6.25 -14.60
C LEU A 26 20.58 -7.02 -15.90
N ALA A 27 21.63 -7.59 -16.47
CA ALA A 27 21.50 -8.39 -17.69
C ALA A 27 20.55 -9.58 -17.48
N LEU A 28 20.68 -10.29 -16.36
CA LEU A 28 19.80 -11.39 -16.01
C LEU A 28 18.35 -10.90 -15.79
N ALA A 29 18.17 -9.78 -15.08
CA ALA A 29 16.85 -9.18 -14.86
C ALA A 29 16.14 -8.83 -16.18
N LEU A 30 16.86 -8.25 -17.14
CA LEU A 30 16.33 -7.90 -18.46
C LEU A 30 15.91 -9.13 -19.26
N VAL A 31 16.76 -10.18 -19.27
CA VAL A 31 16.44 -11.44 -19.95
C VAL A 31 15.22 -12.11 -19.34
N LEU A 32 15.18 -12.26 -18.01
CA LEU A 32 14.04 -12.88 -17.32
C LEU A 32 12.76 -12.05 -17.48
N GLY A 33 12.86 -10.71 -17.39
CA GLY A 33 11.73 -9.81 -17.61
C GLY A 33 11.16 -9.92 -19.02
N LEU A 34 12.01 -9.99 -20.04
CA LEU A 34 11.59 -10.17 -21.43
C LEU A 34 10.97 -11.55 -21.65
N LEU A 35 11.63 -12.62 -21.20
CA LEU A 35 11.11 -13.98 -21.32
C LEU A 35 9.75 -14.13 -20.61
N GLY A 36 9.64 -13.56 -19.40
CA GLY A 36 8.40 -13.55 -18.65
C GLY A 36 7.27 -12.81 -19.38
N ALA A 37 7.56 -11.61 -19.92
CA ALA A 37 6.60 -10.83 -20.69
C ALA A 37 6.16 -11.54 -21.98
N VAL A 38 7.09 -12.21 -22.69
CA VAL A 38 6.76 -13.02 -23.88
C VAL A 38 5.89 -14.21 -23.49
N ALA A 39 6.18 -14.90 -22.37
CA ALA A 39 5.37 -16.01 -21.90
C ALA A 39 3.94 -15.56 -21.54
N VAL A 40 3.78 -14.46 -20.79
CA VAL A 40 2.46 -13.88 -20.47
C VAL A 40 1.71 -13.51 -21.77
N SER A 41 2.39 -12.92 -22.74
CA SER A 41 1.80 -12.53 -24.04
C SER A 41 1.39 -13.73 -24.88
N ALA A 42 2.11 -14.85 -24.80
CA ALA A 42 1.81 -16.07 -25.54
C ALA A 42 0.69 -16.92 -24.90
N ALA A 43 0.45 -16.75 -23.60
CA ALA A 43 -0.51 -17.57 -22.85
C ALA A 43 -1.93 -17.59 -23.45
N PRO A 44 -2.54 -16.47 -23.88
CA PRO A 44 -3.85 -16.48 -24.55
C PRO A 44 -3.85 -17.21 -25.88
N ILE A 45 -2.72 -17.21 -26.62
CA ILE A 45 -2.58 -17.88 -27.94
C ILE A 45 -2.54 -19.39 -27.74
N VAL A 46 -1.84 -19.86 -26.68
CA VAL A 46 -1.73 -21.28 -26.35
C VAL A 46 -3.04 -21.84 -25.79
N GLY A 47 -3.90 -20.97 -25.23
CA GLY A 47 -5.18 -21.34 -24.63
C GLY A 47 -5.11 -21.43 -23.11
N VAL A 48 -5.75 -20.47 -22.44
CA VAL A 48 -5.80 -20.38 -20.97
C VAL A 48 -6.77 -21.40 -20.37
N GLY A 49 -7.90 -21.64 -21.03
CA GLY A 49 -8.87 -22.67 -20.67
C GLY A 49 -8.83 -23.87 -21.61
N SER A 50 -9.22 -25.03 -21.12
CA SER A 50 -9.43 -26.26 -21.89
C SER A 50 -10.76 -26.90 -21.55
N GLY A 51 -11.41 -27.55 -22.53
CA GLY A 51 -12.68 -28.23 -22.37
C GLY A 51 -13.72 -27.84 -23.43
N PRO A 52 -14.86 -28.53 -23.46
CA PRO A 52 -15.97 -28.23 -24.39
C PRO A 52 -16.57 -26.87 -24.02
N GLY A 53 -16.33 -25.86 -24.83
CA GLY A 53 -16.77 -24.49 -24.55
C GLY A 53 -15.65 -23.51 -24.15
N ALA A 54 -14.44 -23.98 -23.95
CA ALA A 54 -13.26 -23.10 -23.87
C ALA A 54 -13.10 -22.41 -25.24
N SER A 55 -13.55 -21.19 -25.31
CA SER A 55 -13.43 -20.38 -26.52
C SER A 55 -12.11 -19.64 -26.57
N GLY A 56 -11.63 -19.31 -27.77
CA GLY A 56 -10.43 -18.50 -27.94
C GLY A 56 -10.52 -17.18 -27.19
N SER A 57 -9.37 -16.66 -26.81
CA SER A 57 -9.22 -15.36 -26.18
C SER A 57 -9.84 -14.23 -26.98
N ILE A 58 -10.29 -13.17 -26.31
CA ILE A 58 -10.68 -11.92 -26.96
C ILE A 58 -9.42 -11.26 -27.52
N VAL A 59 -9.26 -11.31 -28.85
CA VAL A 59 -8.02 -10.92 -29.53
C VAL A 59 -7.58 -9.49 -29.16
N THR A 60 -8.51 -8.53 -29.12
CA THR A 60 -8.21 -7.14 -28.79
C THR A 60 -7.68 -6.98 -27.36
N ALA A 61 -8.29 -7.67 -26.39
CA ALA A 61 -7.85 -7.66 -25.00
C ALA A 61 -6.49 -8.33 -24.83
N SER A 62 -6.25 -9.45 -25.54
CA SER A 62 -4.97 -10.15 -25.53
C SER A 62 -3.84 -9.31 -26.11
N ILE A 63 -4.10 -8.58 -27.21
CA ILE A 63 -3.13 -7.64 -27.79
C ILE A 63 -2.81 -6.52 -26.79
N PHE A 64 -3.83 -5.94 -26.14
CA PHE A 64 -3.61 -4.88 -25.16
C PHE A 64 -2.79 -5.38 -23.94
N ALA A 65 -3.12 -6.55 -23.42
CA ALA A 65 -2.37 -7.19 -22.33
C ALA A 65 -0.91 -7.45 -22.74
N ALA A 66 -0.67 -7.97 -23.94
CA ALA A 66 0.66 -8.21 -24.49
C ALA A 66 1.47 -6.91 -24.62
N LEU A 67 0.86 -5.83 -25.10
CA LEU A 67 1.50 -4.52 -25.19
C LEU A 67 1.92 -4.01 -23.80
N CYS A 68 1.03 -4.08 -22.80
CA CYS A 68 1.35 -3.70 -21.44
C CYS A 68 2.47 -4.57 -20.83
N ALA A 69 2.47 -5.88 -21.10
CA ALA A 69 3.50 -6.79 -20.60
C ALA A 69 4.87 -6.51 -21.23
N LEU A 70 4.93 -6.26 -22.54
CA LEU A 70 6.18 -6.11 -23.30
C LEU A 70 6.80 -4.71 -23.17
N VAL A 71 5.99 -3.66 -22.95
CA VAL A 71 6.48 -2.27 -22.93
C VAL A 71 7.48 -2.03 -21.81
N ILE A 72 7.30 -2.67 -20.65
CA ILE A 72 8.21 -2.47 -19.50
C ILE A 72 9.59 -3.06 -19.74
N PRO A 73 9.77 -4.35 -20.08
CA PRO A 73 11.11 -4.88 -20.36
C PRO A 73 11.74 -4.20 -21.59
N ALA A 74 10.97 -3.80 -22.60
CA ALA A 74 11.48 -3.04 -23.74
C ALA A 74 12.02 -1.67 -23.30
N ALA A 75 11.26 -0.91 -22.53
CA ALA A 75 11.69 0.36 -21.95
C ALA A 75 12.93 0.18 -21.05
N ALA A 76 12.92 -0.86 -20.20
CA ALA A 76 14.05 -1.17 -19.32
C ALA A 76 15.33 -1.46 -20.13
N ILE A 77 15.26 -2.20 -21.23
CA ILE A 77 16.40 -2.48 -22.14
C ILE A 77 16.92 -1.17 -22.75
N VAL A 78 16.03 -0.32 -23.25
CA VAL A 78 16.41 0.96 -23.89
C VAL A 78 17.17 1.87 -22.93
N VAL A 79 16.71 1.96 -21.67
CA VAL A 79 17.32 2.87 -20.68
C VAL A 79 18.50 2.25 -19.93
N ALA A 80 18.67 0.92 -19.99
CA ALA A 80 19.63 0.16 -19.18
C ALA A 80 21.08 0.67 -19.23
N ARG A 81 21.53 1.09 -20.42
CA ARG A 81 22.92 1.58 -20.61
C ARG A 81 23.17 2.94 -19.97
N ARG A 82 22.18 3.83 -20.00
CA ARG A 82 22.30 5.21 -19.50
C ARG A 82 21.88 5.33 -18.02
N HIS A 83 20.84 4.61 -17.64
CA HIS A 83 20.20 4.71 -16.33
C HIS A 83 19.89 3.31 -15.76
N PRO A 84 20.89 2.53 -15.31
CA PRO A 84 20.69 1.17 -14.81
C PRO A 84 19.73 1.10 -13.61
N ALA A 85 19.74 2.10 -12.73
CA ALA A 85 18.81 2.18 -11.60
C ALA A 85 17.35 2.40 -12.04
N LEU A 86 17.11 3.23 -13.07
CA LEU A 86 15.77 3.41 -13.68
C LEU A 86 15.28 2.09 -14.30
N SER A 87 16.16 1.40 -15.04
CA SER A 87 15.87 0.10 -15.63
C SER A 87 15.47 -0.93 -14.57
N GLY A 88 16.25 -1.03 -13.50
CA GLY A 88 15.95 -1.90 -12.36
C GLY A 88 14.62 -1.53 -11.67
N ALA A 89 14.31 -0.23 -11.55
CA ALA A 89 13.08 0.25 -10.93
C ALA A 89 11.83 -0.04 -11.78
N LEU A 90 11.92 0.06 -13.11
CA LEU A 90 10.85 -0.36 -14.03
C LEU A 90 10.49 -1.83 -13.82
N LEU A 91 11.51 -2.70 -13.79
CA LEU A 91 11.31 -4.14 -13.57
C LEU A 91 10.79 -4.43 -12.16
N ALA A 92 11.28 -3.70 -11.14
CA ALA A 92 10.82 -3.87 -9.75
C ALA A 92 9.35 -3.51 -9.57
N GLY A 93 8.90 -2.40 -10.18
CA GLY A 93 7.50 -1.98 -10.16
C GLY A 93 6.58 -3.00 -10.85
N ALA A 94 6.95 -3.45 -12.05
CA ALA A 94 6.20 -4.49 -12.77
C ALA A 94 6.19 -5.84 -12.01
N GLY A 95 7.34 -6.25 -11.45
CA GLY A 95 7.47 -7.48 -10.69
C GLY A 95 6.62 -7.51 -9.42
N ALA A 96 6.51 -6.37 -8.74
CA ALA A 96 5.65 -6.25 -7.56
C ALA A 96 4.17 -6.53 -7.88
N LEU A 97 3.66 -6.03 -9.00
CA LEU A 97 2.28 -6.30 -9.43
C LEU A 97 2.13 -7.73 -9.97
N SER A 98 3.11 -8.21 -10.74
CA SER A 98 3.09 -9.57 -11.28
C SER A 98 2.97 -10.64 -10.20
N PHE A 99 3.46 -10.38 -9.00
CA PHE A 99 3.27 -11.29 -7.86
C PHE A 99 1.78 -11.46 -7.52
N GLY A 100 1.04 -10.35 -7.41
CA GLY A 100 -0.41 -10.39 -7.17
C GLY A 100 -1.17 -11.03 -8.32
N VAL A 101 -0.78 -10.74 -9.58
CA VAL A 101 -1.41 -11.32 -10.77
C VAL A 101 -1.14 -12.83 -10.86
N ALA A 102 0.07 -13.30 -10.49
CA ALA A 102 0.37 -14.73 -10.42
C ALA A 102 -0.55 -15.47 -9.44
N ILE A 103 -0.82 -14.87 -8.27
CA ILE A 103 -1.76 -15.45 -7.30
C ILE A 103 -3.19 -15.43 -7.84
N LEU A 104 -3.60 -14.34 -8.52
CA LEU A 104 -4.90 -14.26 -9.18
C LEU A 104 -5.06 -15.37 -10.24
N ASP A 105 -4.01 -15.64 -11.02
CA ASP A 105 -4.00 -16.70 -12.03
C ASP A 105 -4.09 -18.12 -11.43
N LEU A 106 -3.74 -18.31 -10.15
CA LEU A 106 -3.98 -19.59 -9.49
C LEU A 106 -5.46 -19.96 -9.44
N GLN A 107 -6.37 -19.00 -9.52
CA GLN A 107 -7.81 -19.27 -9.60
C GLN A 107 -8.18 -20.10 -10.83
N LEU A 108 -7.42 -19.98 -11.94
CA LEU A 108 -7.62 -20.79 -13.14
C LEU A 108 -7.50 -22.30 -12.89
N PHE A 109 -6.73 -22.70 -11.88
CA PHE A 109 -6.52 -24.12 -11.53
C PHE A 109 -7.55 -24.64 -10.54
N VAL A 110 -8.32 -23.76 -9.92
CA VAL A 110 -9.36 -24.09 -8.93
C VAL A 110 -10.72 -24.13 -9.61
N ASP A 111 -11.13 -23.00 -10.16
CA ASP A 111 -12.30 -22.82 -10.98
C ASP A 111 -12.00 -21.72 -12.01
N ALA A 112 -11.86 -22.13 -13.26
CA ALA A 112 -11.47 -21.23 -14.33
C ALA A 112 -12.53 -20.17 -14.61
N ILE A 113 -13.81 -20.44 -14.40
CA ILE A 113 -14.93 -19.51 -14.61
C ILE A 113 -14.83 -18.35 -13.62
N ASP A 114 -14.48 -18.66 -12.38
CA ASP A 114 -14.37 -17.67 -11.31
C ASP A 114 -13.08 -16.83 -11.35
N ALA A 115 -12.22 -17.04 -12.35
CA ALA A 115 -11.01 -16.24 -12.54
C ALA A 115 -11.26 -14.81 -13.08
N ASN A 116 -12.51 -14.40 -13.27
CA ASN A 116 -12.89 -13.08 -13.81
C ASN A 116 -12.22 -12.75 -15.17
N ARG A 117 -12.02 -13.76 -15.99
CA ARG A 117 -11.50 -13.61 -17.35
C ARG A 117 -12.63 -13.76 -18.36
N LEU A 118 -12.87 -12.74 -19.14
CA LEU A 118 -13.98 -12.69 -20.09
C LEU A 118 -13.95 -13.79 -21.17
N GLU A 119 -12.77 -14.26 -21.54
CA GLU A 119 -12.62 -15.38 -22.45
C GLU A 119 -13.21 -16.68 -21.92
N LEU A 120 -13.46 -16.77 -20.60
CA LEU A 120 -14.04 -17.94 -19.92
C LEU A 120 -15.54 -17.77 -19.65
N PHE A 121 -16.10 -16.55 -19.83
CA PHE A 121 -17.51 -16.25 -19.64
C PHE A 121 -18.37 -16.56 -20.87
N ARG A 122 -18.23 -17.74 -21.47
CA ARG A 122 -19.14 -18.12 -22.58
C ARG A 122 -20.09 -19.23 -22.17
N PRO A 123 -21.39 -18.93 -22.01
CA PRO A 123 -22.38 -19.86 -21.47
C PRO A 123 -22.91 -20.87 -22.49
N ILE A 124 -22.15 -21.25 -23.51
CA ILE A 124 -22.68 -22.12 -24.59
C ILE A 124 -22.65 -23.61 -24.19
N SER A 125 -21.97 -23.97 -23.12
CA SER A 125 -21.99 -25.36 -22.62
C SER A 125 -21.93 -25.45 -21.12
N ALA A 126 -22.72 -26.33 -20.52
CA ALA A 126 -22.58 -26.78 -19.14
C ALA A 126 -21.32 -27.63 -18.94
N GLY A 127 -20.35 -27.56 -19.84
CA GLY A 127 -19.10 -28.31 -19.76
C GLY A 127 -18.13 -27.67 -18.74
N VAL A 128 -17.46 -28.48 -17.97
CA VAL A 128 -16.43 -28.04 -17.03
C VAL A 128 -15.24 -27.47 -17.82
N ILE A 129 -14.90 -26.19 -17.59
CA ILE A 129 -13.69 -25.57 -18.09
C ILE A 129 -12.56 -25.82 -17.08
N THR A 130 -11.46 -26.38 -17.55
CA THR A 130 -10.26 -26.60 -16.73
C THR A 130 -9.11 -25.71 -17.20
N ALA A 131 -8.06 -25.59 -16.39
CA ALA A 131 -6.86 -24.86 -16.75
C ALA A 131 -6.22 -25.47 -18.02
N GLY A 132 -6.01 -24.62 -19.04
CA GLY A 132 -5.27 -24.99 -20.25
C GLY A 132 -3.77 -24.81 -20.10
N VAL A 133 -3.00 -25.22 -21.11
CA VAL A 133 -1.52 -25.07 -21.13
C VAL A 133 -1.12 -23.59 -20.99
N GLY A 134 -1.91 -22.67 -21.56
CA GLY A 134 -1.69 -21.22 -21.43
C GLY A 134 -1.70 -20.73 -19.99
N SER A 135 -2.48 -21.34 -19.09
CA SER A 135 -2.48 -20.99 -17.67
C SER A 135 -1.13 -21.24 -16.99
N TYR A 136 -0.48 -22.37 -17.30
CA TYR A 136 0.87 -22.69 -16.81
C TYR A 136 1.91 -21.73 -17.39
N VAL A 137 1.77 -21.38 -18.69
CA VAL A 137 2.65 -20.42 -19.36
C VAL A 137 2.51 -19.02 -18.75
N ALA A 138 1.29 -18.59 -18.46
CA ALA A 138 1.03 -17.30 -17.79
C ALA A 138 1.67 -17.26 -16.39
N LEU A 139 1.43 -18.30 -15.58
CA LEU A 139 1.97 -18.38 -14.22
C LEU A 139 3.50 -18.39 -14.23
N LEU A 140 4.14 -19.18 -15.11
CA LEU A 140 5.59 -19.17 -15.29
C LEU A 140 6.07 -17.78 -15.74
N GLY A 141 5.37 -17.13 -16.67
CA GLY A 141 5.68 -15.79 -17.13
C GLY A 141 5.67 -14.77 -16.01
N HIS A 142 4.63 -14.76 -15.17
CA HIS A 142 4.56 -13.88 -14.01
C HIS A 142 5.65 -14.18 -12.98
N ALA A 143 5.98 -15.45 -12.73
CA ALA A 143 7.07 -15.82 -11.85
C ALA A 143 8.42 -15.28 -12.34
N LEU A 144 8.70 -15.36 -13.64
CA LEU A 144 9.92 -14.79 -14.24
C LEU A 144 9.98 -13.26 -14.09
N VAL A 145 8.84 -12.56 -14.28
CA VAL A 145 8.76 -11.10 -14.07
C VAL A 145 8.98 -10.73 -12.60
N VAL A 146 8.46 -11.52 -11.65
CA VAL A 146 8.73 -11.34 -10.21
C VAL A 146 10.22 -11.47 -9.91
N VAL A 147 10.88 -12.50 -10.42
CA VAL A 147 12.33 -12.70 -10.22
C VAL A 147 13.12 -11.55 -10.87
N ALA A 148 12.71 -11.10 -12.07
CA ALA A 148 13.31 -9.93 -12.71
C ALA A 148 13.14 -8.66 -11.85
N GLY A 149 12.00 -8.48 -11.20
CA GLY A 149 11.74 -7.39 -10.27
C GLY A 149 12.65 -7.43 -9.03
N ILE A 150 12.83 -8.60 -8.43
CA ILE A 150 13.74 -8.80 -7.29
C ILE A 150 15.18 -8.46 -7.69
N LEU A 151 15.63 -8.94 -8.85
CA LEU A 151 16.96 -8.59 -9.38
C LEU A 151 17.07 -7.08 -9.67
N GLY A 152 15.99 -6.45 -10.13
CA GLY A 152 15.89 -5.00 -10.29
C GLY A 152 16.14 -4.25 -8.97
N LEU A 153 15.57 -4.71 -7.84
CA LEU A 153 15.86 -4.16 -6.51
C LEU A 153 17.33 -4.31 -6.13
N VAL A 154 17.95 -5.47 -6.43
CA VAL A 154 19.39 -5.68 -6.19
C VAL A 154 20.23 -4.69 -7.01
N VAL A 155 19.83 -4.40 -8.25
CA VAL A 155 20.52 -3.39 -9.09
C VAL A 155 20.42 -2.01 -8.48
N ILE A 156 19.21 -1.60 -8.03
CA ILE A 156 19.00 -0.31 -7.37
C ILE A 156 19.87 -0.19 -6.12
N HIS A 157 19.88 -1.23 -5.27
CA HIS A 157 20.68 -1.25 -4.06
C HIS A 157 22.18 -1.11 -4.33
N ARG A 158 22.73 -1.92 -5.24
CA ARG A 158 24.15 -1.84 -5.62
C ARG A 158 24.53 -0.52 -6.28
N GLN A 159 23.61 0.09 -7.05
CA GLN A 159 23.85 1.39 -7.63
C GLN A 159 23.87 2.48 -6.56
N SER A 160 22.96 2.43 -5.59
CA SER A 160 22.94 3.38 -4.47
C SER A 160 24.21 3.31 -3.62
N GLU A 161 24.77 2.13 -3.40
CA GLU A 161 26.06 1.96 -2.72
C GLU A 161 27.23 2.56 -3.52
N ARG A 162 27.23 2.38 -4.85
CA ARG A 162 28.28 2.91 -5.74
C ARG A 162 28.25 4.43 -5.86
N ASP A 163 27.06 4.99 -5.92
CA ASP A 163 26.85 6.43 -6.05
C ASP A 163 27.03 7.16 -4.70
N GLY A 164 27.36 6.43 -3.62
CA GLY A 164 27.66 6.99 -2.30
C GLY A 164 26.47 7.68 -1.65
N TYR A 165 25.23 7.31 -2.01
CA TYR A 165 24.00 7.87 -1.45
C TYR A 165 23.89 7.73 0.08
N GLY A 166 24.83 7.03 0.71
CA GLY A 166 24.86 6.82 2.16
C GLY A 166 25.39 8.00 2.97
N SER A 167 26.26 8.89 2.48
CA SER A 167 26.87 9.90 3.34
C SER A 167 27.30 11.23 2.70
N ALA A 168 27.74 11.28 1.44
CA ALA A 168 28.25 12.51 0.83
C ALA A 168 27.25 13.18 -0.13
N HIS A 169 26.52 12.40 -0.92
CA HIS A 169 25.59 12.92 -1.92
C HIS A 169 24.20 13.28 -1.35
N ALA A 170 23.83 12.75 -0.20
CA ALA A 170 22.61 13.18 0.48
C ALA A 170 22.68 14.66 0.90
N ALA A 171 23.88 15.16 1.21
CA ALA A 171 24.13 16.57 1.48
C ALA A 171 24.10 17.44 0.21
N GLU A 172 24.55 16.91 -0.94
CA GLU A 172 24.56 17.62 -2.22
C GLU A 172 23.14 17.75 -2.82
N TYR A 173 22.25 16.80 -2.54
CA TYR A 173 20.85 16.83 -2.99
C TYR A 173 19.86 17.30 -1.92
N ASP A 174 20.27 18.07 -0.93
CA ASP A 174 19.40 18.60 0.14
C ASP A 174 18.60 17.54 0.92
N GLY A 175 18.92 16.26 0.77
CA GLY A 175 18.22 15.14 1.43
C GLY A 175 16.73 15.00 1.10
N ARG A 176 16.18 15.80 0.17
CA ARG A 176 14.76 15.82 -0.15
C ARG A 176 14.34 14.57 -0.91
N SER A 177 13.24 13.96 -0.46
CA SER A 177 12.58 12.86 -1.17
C SER A 177 11.96 13.32 -2.50
N VAL A 178 11.67 12.37 -3.40
CA VAL A 178 11.00 12.64 -4.69
C VAL A 178 9.69 13.42 -4.47
N GLY A 179 8.88 13.05 -3.47
CA GLY A 179 7.65 13.77 -3.15
C GLY A 179 7.87 15.25 -2.82
N GLY A 180 8.93 15.57 -2.06
CA GLY A 180 9.32 16.96 -1.78
C GLY A 180 9.81 17.70 -3.03
N ARG A 181 10.56 17.01 -3.92
CA ARG A 181 11.11 17.60 -5.15
C ARG A 181 10.04 17.89 -6.20
N ILE A 182 9.09 16.99 -6.44
CA ILE A 182 8.01 17.21 -7.42
C ILE A 182 6.93 18.16 -6.92
N GLY A 183 6.84 18.34 -5.60
CA GLY A 183 5.92 19.25 -4.93
C GLY A 183 4.55 18.68 -4.63
N ALA A 184 3.77 19.43 -3.87
CA ALA A 184 2.51 18.97 -3.28
C ALA A 184 1.50 18.48 -4.33
N TRP A 185 1.30 19.24 -5.42
CA TRP A 185 0.28 18.90 -6.41
C TRP A 185 0.52 17.55 -7.11
N PRO A 186 1.66 17.27 -7.77
CA PRO A 186 1.91 15.97 -8.40
C PRO A 186 1.93 14.82 -7.38
N THR A 187 2.46 15.07 -6.18
CA THR A 187 2.42 14.08 -5.08
C THR A 187 0.99 13.71 -4.70
N SER A 188 0.11 14.71 -4.54
CA SER A 188 -1.30 14.48 -4.22
C SER A 188 -2.02 13.73 -5.34
N VAL A 189 -1.79 14.10 -6.61
CA VAL A 189 -2.37 13.40 -7.76
C VAL A 189 -1.95 11.94 -7.78
N LEU A 190 -0.66 11.65 -7.56
CA LEU A 190 -0.16 10.27 -7.55
C LEU A 190 -0.78 9.44 -6.41
N ILE A 191 -0.89 10.02 -5.22
CA ILE A 191 -1.51 9.33 -4.08
C ILE A 191 -2.99 9.09 -4.32
N LEU A 192 -3.72 10.12 -4.79
CA LEU A 192 -5.14 9.99 -5.11
C LEU A 192 -5.38 8.95 -6.21
N ALA A 193 -4.53 8.93 -7.24
CA ALA A 193 -4.61 7.91 -8.28
C ALA A 193 -4.35 6.49 -7.74
N ALA A 194 -3.34 6.31 -6.88
CA ALA A 194 -3.08 5.03 -6.24
C ALA A 194 -4.25 4.58 -5.34
N CYS A 195 -4.82 5.49 -4.55
CA CYS A 195 -6.00 5.21 -3.73
C CYS A 195 -7.24 4.90 -4.60
N ALA A 196 -7.47 5.67 -5.66
CA ALA A 196 -8.57 5.43 -6.60
C ALA A 196 -8.44 4.07 -7.28
N TYR A 197 -7.21 3.68 -7.67
CA TYR A 197 -6.95 2.34 -8.21
C TYR A 197 -7.32 1.25 -7.21
N VAL A 198 -6.88 1.36 -5.96
CA VAL A 198 -7.22 0.38 -4.90
C VAL A 198 -8.72 0.31 -4.68
N LEU A 199 -9.39 1.45 -4.55
CA LEU A 199 -10.85 1.50 -4.37
C LEU A 199 -11.60 0.92 -5.57
N SER A 200 -11.08 1.08 -6.78
CA SER A 200 -11.69 0.54 -7.99
C SER A 200 -11.75 -1.00 -8.01
N LEU A 201 -10.87 -1.66 -7.27
CA LEU A 201 -10.83 -3.13 -7.18
C LEU A 201 -11.98 -3.70 -6.30
N PHE A 202 -12.62 -2.85 -5.48
CA PHE A 202 -13.82 -3.23 -4.72
C PHE A 202 -15.10 -3.09 -5.54
N ALA A 203 -15.07 -2.40 -6.68
CA ALA A 203 -16.20 -2.30 -7.59
C ALA A 203 -16.14 -3.43 -8.63
N PRO A 204 -17.28 -3.84 -9.20
CA PRO A 204 -17.33 -4.89 -10.22
C PRO A 204 -16.44 -4.55 -11.43
N ALA A 205 -15.69 -5.57 -11.89
CA ALA A 205 -14.81 -5.42 -13.05
C ALA A 205 -15.60 -5.33 -14.37
N PHE A 206 -16.74 -6.00 -14.42
CA PHE A 206 -17.65 -6.04 -15.57
C PHE A 206 -19.07 -5.75 -15.10
N ASP A 207 -19.91 -5.27 -16.00
CA ASP A 207 -21.35 -5.15 -15.82
C ASP A 207 -22.02 -6.27 -16.62
N SER A 208 -22.78 -7.13 -15.94
CA SER A 208 -23.45 -8.27 -16.56
C SER A 208 -24.95 -8.15 -16.41
N GLN A 209 -25.67 -8.20 -17.55
CA GLN A 209 -27.13 -8.33 -17.57
C GLN A 209 -27.58 -9.79 -17.61
N ASP A 210 -26.63 -10.74 -17.59
CA ASP A 210 -26.92 -12.15 -17.62
C ASP A 210 -27.11 -12.66 -16.19
N PRO A 211 -28.27 -13.27 -15.83
CA PRO A 211 -28.55 -13.75 -14.48
C PRO A 211 -27.62 -14.91 -14.04
N ILE A 212 -26.91 -15.55 -14.96
CA ILE A 212 -26.00 -16.66 -14.69
C ILE A 212 -24.58 -16.15 -14.41
N PHE A 213 -24.20 -14.98 -14.97
CA PHE A 213 -22.87 -14.40 -14.84
C PHE A 213 -22.87 -13.24 -13.85
N LEU A 214 -22.46 -13.52 -12.65
CA LEU A 214 -22.21 -12.51 -11.63
C LEU A 214 -20.84 -11.88 -11.88
N ALA A 215 -20.85 -10.61 -12.26
CA ALA A 215 -19.62 -9.81 -12.28
C ALA A 215 -19.13 -9.60 -10.85
N ARG A 216 -18.04 -10.24 -10.47
CA ARG A 216 -17.54 -10.25 -9.10
C ARG A 216 -16.62 -9.06 -8.83
N SER A 217 -16.79 -8.45 -7.67
CA SER A 217 -15.83 -7.51 -7.08
C SER A 217 -14.76 -8.24 -6.27
N LEU A 218 -13.81 -7.53 -5.66
CA LEU A 218 -12.82 -8.14 -4.76
C LEU A 218 -13.49 -8.89 -3.61
N VAL A 219 -14.57 -8.34 -3.06
CA VAL A 219 -15.28 -8.88 -1.88
C VAL A 219 -16.04 -10.15 -2.22
N ASP A 220 -16.58 -10.23 -3.46
CA ASP A 220 -17.40 -11.35 -3.91
C ASP A 220 -16.58 -12.43 -4.64
N SER A 221 -15.28 -12.19 -4.82
CA SER A 221 -14.41 -13.11 -5.54
C SER A 221 -13.94 -14.26 -4.67
N PRO A 222 -13.71 -15.45 -5.24
CA PRO A 222 -13.08 -16.57 -4.56
C PRO A 222 -11.72 -16.19 -4.00
N ALA A 223 -11.27 -16.92 -2.96
CA ALA A 223 -10.09 -16.56 -2.18
C ALA A 223 -8.83 -16.29 -3.01
N ALA A 224 -8.52 -17.10 -4.02
CA ALA A 224 -7.32 -16.90 -4.85
C ALA A 224 -7.41 -15.60 -5.66
N SER A 225 -8.54 -15.32 -6.29
CA SER A 225 -8.79 -14.06 -7.02
C SER A 225 -8.77 -12.86 -6.08
N ALA A 226 -9.40 -12.96 -4.92
CA ALA A 226 -9.46 -11.90 -3.92
C ALA A 226 -8.07 -11.58 -3.35
N VAL A 227 -7.30 -12.61 -2.96
CA VAL A 227 -5.92 -12.45 -2.44
C VAL A 227 -5.00 -11.87 -3.50
N GLY A 228 -5.04 -12.41 -4.73
CA GLY A 228 -4.22 -11.90 -5.83
C GLY A 228 -4.52 -10.42 -6.11
N THR A 229 -5.80 -10.04 -6.13
CA THR A 229 -6.24 -8.66 -6.31
C THR A 229 -5.79 -7.76 -5.15
N ALA A 230 -5.86 -8.25 -3.90
CA ALA A 230 -5.35 -7.52 -2.74
C ALA A 230 -3.83 -7.29 -2.81
N PHE A 231 -3.06 -8.29 -3.26
CA PHE A 231 -1.61 -8.11 -3.48
C PHE A 231 -1.31 -7.10 -4.58
N VAL A 232 -2.10 -7.04 -5.65
CA VAL A 232 -2.00 -5.98 -6.67
C VAL A 232 -2.25 -4.62 -6.04
N ALA A 233 -3.31 -4.46 -5.23
CA ALA A 233 -3.61 -3.22 -4.52
C ALA A 233 -2.46 -2.79 -3.60
N VAL A 234 -1.96 -3.70 -2.77
CA VAL A 234 -0.85 -3.47 -1.85
C VAL A 234 0.42 -3.12 -2.62
N ALA A 235 0.71 -3.79 -3.74
CA ALA A 235 1.87 -3.49 -4.58
C ALA A 235 1.82 -2.06 -5.13
N VAL A 236 0.67 -1.59 -5.63
CA VAL A 236 0.50 -0.20 -6.11
C VAL A 236 0.79 0.79 -4.98
N LEU A 237 0.25 0.57 -3.78
CA LEU A 237 0.48 1.45 -2.64
C LEU A 237 1.95 1.45 -2.19
N ILE A 238 2.57 0.27 -2.04
CA ILE A 238 3.97 0.15 -1.60
C ILE A 238 4.91 0.78 -2.61
N VAL A 239 4.74 0.51 -3.91
CA VAL A 239 5.60 1.08 -4.94
C VAL A 239 5.44 2.60 -5.00
N THR A 240 4.21 3.11 -4.95
CA THR A 240 3.94 4.57 -4.90
C THR A 240 4.60 5.22 -3.69
N ALA A 241 4.43 4.62 -2.52
CA ALA A 241 5.02 5.08 -1.29
C ALA A 241 6.55 5.09 -1.32
N SER A 242 7.14 3.98 -1.77
CA SER A 242 8.59 3.84 -1.90
C SER A 242 9.17 4.83 -2.92
N ALA A 243 8.47 5.07 -4.01
CA ALA A 243 8.87 6.04 -5.03
C ALA A 243 8.87 7.47 -4.47
N LEU A 244 7.81 7.87 -3.77
CA LEU A 244 7.69 9.20 -3.17
C LEU A 244 8.73 9.45 -2.06
N THR A 245 9.15 8.41 -1.36
CA THR A 245 10.20 8.48 -0.32
C THR A 245 11.61 8.27 -0.87
N SER A 246 11.76 7.88 -2.13
CA SER A 246 13.06 7.71 -2.78
C SER A 246 13.82 9.04 -2.89
N ILE A 247 15.14 9.00 -2.75
CA ILE A 247 16.03 10.15 -2.99
C ILE A 247 16.26 10.33 -4.50
N SER A 248 16.28 9.25 -5.28
CA SER A 248 16.53 9.29 -6.72
C SER A 248 15.24 9.48 -7.52
N PRO A 249 15.10 10.59 -8.28
CA PRO A 249 13.94 10.81 -9.15
C PRO A 249 13.80 9.73 -10.23
N TRP A 250 14.91 9.18 -10.72
CA TRP A 250 14.89 8.12 -11.72
C TRP A 250 14.39 6.80 -11.17
N VAL A 251 14.76 6.44 -9.93
CA VAL A 251 14.22 5.23 -9.26
C VAL A 251 12.76 5.41 -8.95
N GLY A 252 12.35 6.59 -8.45
CA GLY A 252 10.93 6.87 -8.19
C GLY A 252 10.09 6.79 -9.46
N ALA A 253 10.55 7.42 -10.54
CA ALA A 253 9.89 7.38 -11.85
C ALA A 253 9.73 5.94 -12.38
N GLY A 254 10.82 5.17 -12.37
CA GLY A 254 10.81 3.80 -12.87
C GLY A 254 9.85 2.91 -12.10
N GLY A 255 9.88 2.96 -10.77
CA GLY A 255 8.96 2.19 -9.93
C GLY A 255 7.49 2.52 -10.21
N VAL A 256 7.15 3.82 -10.23
CA VAL A 256 5.78 4.29 -10.49
C VAL A 256 5.31 3.91 -11.90
N VAL A 257 6.14 4.12 -12.94
CA VAL A 257 5.78 3.75 -14.32
C VAL A 257 5.62 2.23 -14.43
N GLY A 258 6.54 1.43 -13.88
CA GLY A 258 6.44 -0.03 -13.91
C GLY A 258 5.16 -0.54 -13.25
N ALA A 259 4.84 -0.04 -12.07
CA ALA A 259 3.60 -0.38 -11.37
C ALA A 259 2.36 0.14 -12.09
N GLY A 260 2.39 1.39 -12.59
CA GLY A 260 1.27 1.99 -13.30
C GLY A 260 0.91 1.26 -14.60
N VAL A 261 1.91 0.82 -15.37
CA VAL A 261 1.67 -0.01 -16.58
C VAL A 261 1.12 -1.38 -16.20
N GLY A 262 1.62 -1.99 -15.12
CA GLY A 262 1.05 -3.24 -14.61
C GLY A 262 -0.41 -3.07 -14.18
N ALA A 263 -0.73 -1.99 -13.43
CA ALA A 263 -2.08 -1.64 -13.03
C ALA A 263 -3.01 -1.41 -14.23
N LEU A 264 -2.50 -0.66 -15.23
CA LEU A 264 -3.20 -0.44 -16.49
C LEU A 264 -3.39 -1.75 -17.26
N GLY A 265 -2.38 -2.65 -17.25
CA GLY A 265 -2.48 -3.99 -17.81
C GLY A 265 -3.65 -4.79 -17.23
N VAL A 266 -3.85 -4.74 -15.91
CA VAL A 266 -4.96 -5.44 -15.24
C VAL A 266 -6.30 -4.78 -15.59
N SER A 267 -6.49 -3.50 -15.28
CA SER A 267 -7.78 -2.82 -15.43
C SER A 267 -8.09 -2.48 -16.88
N GLY A 268 -7.10 -2.04 -17.66
CA GLY A 268 -7.28 -1.69 -19.07
C GLY A 268 -7.62 -2.90 -19.94
N THR A 269 -7.02 -4.07 -19.69
CA THR A 269 -7.39 -5.30 -20.37
C THR A 269 -8.86 -5.65 -20.13
N ARG A 270 -9.36 -5.45 -18.91
CA ARG A 270 -10.78 -5.66 -18.58
C ARG A 270 -11.69 -4.66 -19.32
N VAL A 271 -11.26 -3.39 -19.42
CA VAL A 271 -11.99 -2.38 -20.22
C VAL A 271 -12.09 -2.81 -21.68
N VAL A 272 -10.95 -3.14 -22.31
CA VAL A 272 -10.91 -3.56 -23.72
C VAL A 272 -11.73 -4.85 -23.93
N ALA A 273 -11.66 -5.78 -23.01
CA ALA A 273 -12.42 -7.02 -23.05
C ALA A 273 -13.94 -6.76 -22.95
N GLY A 274 -14.39 -5.91 -22.02
CA GLY A 274 -15.80 -5.54 -21.86
C GLY A 274 -16.36 -4.83 -23.10
N LEU A 275 -15.59 -3.92 -23.71
CA LEU A 275 -15.96 -3.26 -24.96
C LEU A 275 -16.09 -4.23 -26.16
N ALA A 276 -15.37 -5.35 -26.13
CA ALA A 276 -15.36 -6.33 -27.19
C ALA A 276 -16.36 -7.49 -26.98
N SER A 277 -17.06 -7.55 -25.84
CA SER A 277 -17.88 -8.71 -25.46
C SER A 277 -19.33 -8.67 -25.93
N GLY A 278 -19.76 -7.59 -26.60
CA GLY A 278 -21.14 -7.40 -27.07
C GLY A 278 -22.11 -6.94 -25.99
N ASP A 279 -23.43 -7.02 -26.25
CA ASP A 279 -24.45 -6.31 -25.49
C ASP A 279 -24.75 -6.89 -24.09
N ARG A 280 -24.32 -8.13 -23.78
CA ARG A 280 -24.65 -8.80 -22.53
C ARG A 280 -23.68 -8.55 -21.38
N ILE A 281 -22.42 -8.27 -21.72
CA ILE A 281 -21.37 -8.01 -20.73
C ILE A 281 -20.71 -6.69 -21.09
N GLY A 282 -20.89 -5.70 -20.25
CA GLY A 282 -20.33 -4.36 -20.37
C GLY A 282 -19.08 -4.16 -19.51
N VAL A 283 -18.50 -2.97 -19.65
CA VAL A 283 -17.37 -2.55 -18.81
C VAL A 283 -17.89 -2.09 -17.46
N GLY A 284 -17.44 -2.72 -16.40
CA GLY A 284 -17.78 -2.33 -15.04
C GLY A 284 -17.06 -1.05 -14.59
N SER A 285 -17.69 -0.33 -13.65
CA SER A 285 -17.16 0.92 -13.08
C SER A 285 -15.77 0.74 -12.48
N GLY A 286 -15.50 -0.40 -11.84
CA GLY A 286 -14.19 -0.74 -11.29
C GLY A 286 -13.08 -0.74 -12.33
N SER A 287 -13.31 -1.34 -13.49
CA SER A 287 -12.33 -1.38 -14.58
C SER A 287 -12.06 0.00 -15.18
N ILE A 288 -13.10 0.82 -15.35
CA ILE A 288 -12.97 2.19 -15.90
C ILE A 288 -12.14 3.06 -14.95
N VAL A 289 -12.52 3.12 -13.68
CA VAL A 289 -11.81 3.92 -12.66
C VAL A 289 -10.37 3.42 -12.50
N GLY A 290 -10.18 2.09 -12.47
CA GLY A 290 -8.85 1.49 -12.39
C GLY A 290 -7.95 1.81 -13.58
N ALA A 291 -8.48 1.80 -14.79
CA ALA A 291 -7.73 2.15 -16.00
C ALA A 291 -7.35 3.64 -16.01
N ILE A 292 -8.27 4.54 -15.66
CA ILE A 292 -8.01 5.98 -15.54
C ILE A 292 -6.93 6.23 -14.48
N ALA A 293 -7.04 5.60 -13.32
CA ALA A 293 -6.05 5.70 -12.25
C ALA A 293 -4.68 5.16 -12.70
N GLY A 294 -4.63 4.03 -13.41
CA GLY A 294 -3.41 3.48 -13.99
C GLY A 294 -2.73 4.45 -14.96
N VAL A 295 -3.49 5.08 -15.87
CA VAL A 295 -2.98 6.13 -16.76
C VAL A 295 -2.42 7.32 -15.97
N ALA A 296 -3.12 7.77 -14.93
CA ALA A 296 -2.66 8.88 -14.10
C ALA A 296 -1.35 8.52 -13.37
N ILE A 297 -1.22 7.31 -12.83
CA ILE A 297 0.02 6.81 -12.19
C ILE A 297 1.18 6.82 -13.20
N VAL A 298 0.99 6.27 -14.40
CA VAL A 298 2.00 6.29 -15.47
C VAL A 298 2.38 7.72 -15.85
N GLY A 299 1.38 8.58 -16.06
CA GLY A 299 1.60 9.98 -16.45
C GLY A 299 2.41 10.76 -15.43
N VAL A 300 2.04 10.68 -14.14
CA VAL A 300 2.83 11.33 -13.07
C VAL A 300 4.22 10.71 -12.98
N GLY A 301 4.33 9.38 -13.04
CA GLY A 301 5.62 8.68 -13.00
C GLY A 301 6.57 9.16 -14.10
N ALA A 302 6.08 9.30 -15.33
CA ALA A 302 6.88 9.75 -16.48
C ALA A 302 7.39 11.19 -16.34
N VAL A 303 6.66 12.08 -15.66
CA VAL A 303 7.07 13.48 -15.48
C VAL A 303 7.90 13.74 -14.23
N ILE A 304 8.05 12.78 -13.31
CA ILE A 304 8.87 12.94 -12.09
C ILE A 304 10.27 13.50 -12.37
N PRO A 305 11.08 12.95 -13.32
CA PRO A 305 12.43 13.47 -13.56
C PRO A 305 12.43 14.91 -14.07
N ILE A 306 11.45 15.25 -14.92
CA ILE A 306 11.31 16.59 -15.51
C ILE A 306 10.95 17.62 -14.43
N LEU A 307 9.98 17.28 -13.57
CA LEU A 307 9.53 18.17 -12.49
C LEU A 307 10.64 18.36 -11.45
N SER A 308 11.37 17.30 -11.11
CA SER A 308 12.52 17.38 -10.20
C SER A 308 13.60 18.30 -10.75
N ALA A 309 14.01 18.09 -12.01
CA ALA A 309 15.05 18.90 -12.65
C ALA A 309 14.66 20.40 -12.77
N ARG A 310 13.40 20.71 -13.13
CA ARG A 310 12.92 22.09 -13.20
C ARG A 310 12.98 22.80 -11.87
N ARG A 311 12.59 22.13 -10.78
CA ARG A 311 12.61 22.73 -9.43
C ARG A 311 14.03 22.88 -8.89
N GLU A 312 14.90 21.92 -9.18
CA GLU A 312 16.33 22.04 -8.84
C GLU A 312 16.96 23.22 -9.57
N ALA A 313 16.65 23.44 -10.85
CA ALA A 313 17.12 24.59 -11.62
C ALA A 313 16.59 25.91 -11.03
N ALA A 314 15.31 25.98 -10.68
CA ALA A 314 14.72 27.16 -10.04
C ALA A 314 15.36 27.46 -8.69
N ALA A 315 15.56 26.44 -7.85
CA ALA A 315 16.22 26.59 -6.56
C ALA A 315 17.70 27.04 -6.70
N ALA A 316 18.41 26.52 -7.72
CA ALA A 316 19.78 26.94 -8.02
C ALA A 316 19.85 28.40 -8.51
N GLU A 317 18.82 28.86 -9.21
CA GLU A 317 18.73 30.26 -9.66
C GLU A 317 18.44 31.23 -8.50
N GLU A 318 17.56 30.84 -7.57
CA GLU A 318 17.31 31.58 -6.33
C GLU A 318 18.55 31.61 -5.41
N ALA A 319 19.36 30.54 -5.41
CA ALA A 319 20.58 30.44 -4.64
C ALA A 319 21.79 31.14 -5.28
N ARG A 320 21.67 31.66 -6.53
CA ARG A 320 22.75 32.43 -7.16
C ARG A 320 23.11 33.63 -6.29
N PRO A 321 24.37 33.78 -5.87
CA PRO A 321 24.78 34.93 -5.10
C PRO A 321 24.53 36.18 -5.93
N VAL A 322 23.74 37.11 -5.38
CA VAL A 322 23.62 38.46 -5.89
C VAL A 322 25.01 39.04 -6.08
N LYS A 323 25.30 39.59 -7.27
CA LYS A 323 26.61 40.14 -7.65
C LYS A 323 27.27 40.86 -6.47
N PRO A 324 28.61 40.68 -6.28
CA PRO A 324 29.32 41.18 -5.10
C PRO A 324 29.24 42.70 -4.88
N GLU A 325 28.82 43.47 -5.88
CA GLU A 325 28.70 44.94 -5.79
C GLU A 325 27.73 45.42 -4.71
N ASN A 326 26.70 44.61 -4.34
CA ASN A 326 25.78 44.95 -3.27
C ASN A 326 26.09 44.26 -1.93
N GLN A 327 27.11 43.38 -1.87
CA GLN A 327 27.48 42.70 -0.62
C GLN A 327 28.23 43.57 0.38
N ALA A 328 28.83 44.68 -0.06
CA ALA A 328 29.52 45.61 0.84
C ALA A 328 28.54 46.32 1.79
N GLN A 329 27.24 46.41 1.44
CA GLN A 329 26.20 47.00 2.30
C GLN A 329 25.34 45.95 3.02
N ALA A 330 25.37 44.69 2.60
CA ALA A 330 24.69 43.55 3.24
C ALA A 330 25.57 42.83 4.27
N GLY A 331 26.35 43.59 5.03
CA GLY A 331 26.98 43.15 6.29
C GLY A 331 25.93 42.80 7.35
N GLY A 332 24.92 42.03 6.93
CA GLY A 332 23.91 41.44 7.78
C GLY A 332 24.58 40.65 8.86
N SER A 333 24.62 41.23 10.06
CA SER A 333 25.29 40.72 11.24
C SER A 333 24.92 39.22 11.40
N LYS A 334 25.79 38.43 12.00
CA LYS A 334 25.49 37.03 12.43
C LYS A 334 24.10 36.91 13.06
N LYS A 335 23.58 38.01 13.61
CA LYS A 335 22.25 38.17 14.17
C LYS A 335 21.12 38.08 13.14
N ALA A 336 21.28 38.68 11.93
CA ALA A 336 20.27 38.60 10.87
C ALA A 336 20.21 37.19 10.24
N ARG A 337 21.33 36.54 10.03
CA ARG A 337 21.37 35.13 9.57
C ARG A 337 20.72 34.19 10.61
N ARG A 338 21.01 34.41 11.89
CA ARG A 338 20.40 33.64 12.98
C ARG A 338 18.90 33.89 13.09
N ALA A 339 18.43 35.13 12.89
CA ALA A 339 17.01 35.47 12.85
C ALA A 339 16.28 34.80 11.68
N ALA A 340 16.88 34.78 10.48
CA ALA A 340 16.33 34.10 9.30
C ALA A 340 16.23 32.58 9.51
N MET A 341 17.25 31.95 10.09
CA MET A 341 17.22 30.50 10.42
C MET A 341 16.13 30.18 11.46
N ILE A 342 15.96 31.02 12.49
CA ILE A 342 14.91 30.85 13.51
C ILE A 342 13.52 30.98 12.87
N GLU A 343 13.34 31.95 11.98
CA GLU A 343 12.06 32.15 11.30
C GLU A 343 11.72 30.99 10.36
N GLN A 344 12.71 30.45 9.64
CA GLN A 344 12.55 29.27 8.78
C GLN A 344 12.18 28.02 9.62
N ALA A 345 12.88 27.78 10.72
CA ALA A 345 12.56 26.68 11.64
C ALA A 345 11.15 26.84 12.23
N ARG A 346 10.74 28.06 12.58
CA ARG A 346 9.39 28.36 13.08
C ARG A 346 8.30 28.07 12.04
N LYS A 347 8.54 28.40 10.76
CA LYS A 347 7.60 28.10 9.67
C LYS A 347 7.49 26.59 9.43
N ALA A 348 8.60 25.86 9.43
CA ALA A 348 8.62 24.41 9.30
C ALA A 348 7.85 23.74 10.46
N GLN A 349 8.11 24.14 11.70
CA GLN A 349 7.41 23.62 12.88
C GLN A 349 5.90 23.95 12.86
N ALA A 350 5.51 25.13 12.37
CA ALA A 350 4.11 25.49 12.19
C ALA A 350 3.41 24.59 11.16
N HIS A 351 4.12 24.21 10.07
CA HIS A 351 3.61 23.29 9.05
C HIS A 351 3.36 21.89 9.63
N VAL A 352 4.34 21.33 10.36
CA VAL A 352 4.20 20.02 11.04
C VAL A 352 3.03 20.03 12.02
N THR A 353 2.92 21.09 12.85
CA THR A 353 1.81 21.24 13.80
C THR A 353 0.46 21.28 13.10
N LYS A 354 0.36 21.97 11.95
CA LYS A 354 -0.87 22.01 11.14
C LYS A 354 -1.25 20.62 10.63
N MET A 355 -0.29 19.82 10.14
CA MET A 355 -0.55 18.46 9.67
C MET A 355 -1.03 17.55 10.79
N HIS A 356 -0.43 17.62 12.00
CA HIS A 356 -0.91 16.88 13.17
C HIS A 356 -2.35 17.24 13.54
N ARG A 357 -2.72 18.52 13.52
CA ARG A 357 -4.08 18.97 13.82
C ARG A 357 -5.09 18.49 12.78
N ILE A 358 -4.74 18.52 11.50
CA ILE A 358 -5.60 17.96 10.42
C ILE A 358 -5.82 16.46 10.65
N ALA A 359 -4.75 15.69 10.86
CA ALA A 359 -4.85 14.27 11.13
C ALA A 359 -5.67 13.97 12.39
N GLY A 360 -5.48 14.76 13.46
CA GLY A 360 -6.25 14.64 14.69
C GLY A 360 -7.73 14.95 14.48
N ALA A 361 -8.07 16.00 13.72
CA ALA A 361 -9.46 16.34 13.40
C ALA A 361 -10.16 15.24 12.59
N LEU A 362 -9.47 14.68 11.58
CA LEU A 362 -9.99 13.56 10.78
C LEU A 362 -10.19 12.31 11.64
N GLY A 363 -9.22 11.98 12.54
CA GLY A 363 -9.35 10.86 13.45
C GLY A 363 -10.49 11.01 14.46
N ILE A 364 -10.69 12.21 15.01
CA ILE A 364 -11.83 12.53 15.87
C ILE A 364 -13.13 12.40 15.07
N GLY A 365 -13.19 12.98 13.87
CA GLY A 365 -14.36 12.87 12.99
C GLY A 365 -14.71 11.42 12.66
N ALA A 366 -13.70 10.58 12.35
CA ALA A 366 -13.88 9.15 12.12
C ALA A 366 -14.46 8.43 13.35
N ALA A 367 -13.90 8.69 14.52
CA ALA A 367 -14.34 8.06 15.76
C ALA A 367 -15.77 8.46 16.14
N VAL A 368 -16.10 9.75 16.05
CA VAL A 368 -17.45 10.25 16.33
C VAL A 368 -18.46 9.68 15.32
N SER A 369 -18.14 9.71 14.01
CA SER A 369 -19.03 9.15 12.99
C SER A 369 -19.21 7.64 13.15
N ALA A 370 -18.17 6.90 13.54
CA ALA A 370 -18.26 5.47 13.82
C ALA A 370 -19.19 5.18 15.00
N ALA A 371 -19.02 5.91 16.11
CA ALA A 371 -19.89 5.77 17.29
C ALA A 371 -21.34 6.14 16.99
N LEU A 372 -21.56 7.24 16.25
CA LEU A 372 -22.91 7.64 15.81
C LEU A 372 -23.53 6.58 14.89
N GLY A 373 -22.79 6.09 13.88
CA GLY A 373 -23.27 5.05 12.97
C GLY A 373 -23.64 3.76 13.70
N ALA A 374 -22.86 3.38 14.73
CA ALA A 374 -23.15 2.22 15.57
C ALA A 374 -24.36 2.41 16.50
N SER A 375 -24.79 3.65 16.73
CA SER A 375 -25.96 3.99 17.55
C SER A 375 -27.24 4.18 16.73
N LEU A 376 -27.12 4.30 15.41
CA LEU A 376 -28.24 4.47 14.47
C LEU A 376 -28.72 3.12 13.95
N PRO A 377 -29.96 3.01 13.42
CA PRO A 377 -30.46 1.78 12.82
C PRO A 377 -29.50 1.26 11.72
N ILE A 378 -29.08 0.01 11.85
CA ILE A 378 -28.21 -0.70 10.89
C ILE A 378 -29.04 -1.32 9.78
N LEU A 379 -30.25 -1.79 10.09
CA LEU A 379 -31.21 -2.37 9.16
C LEU A 379 -32.50 -1.55 9.16
N SER A 380 -33.12 -1.44 8.00
CA SER A 380 -34.48 -0.93 7.82
C SER A 380 -35.38 -2.12 7.59
N LEU A 381 -36.28 -2.37 8.53
CA LEU A 381 -37.19 -3.53 8.53
C LEU A 381 -38.63 -3.12 8.17
N PRO A 382 -39.35 -3.93 7.41
CA PRO A 382 -40.75 -3.66 7.08
C PRO A 382 -41.65 -3.80 8.31
N GLY A 383 -42.74 -3.04 8.35
CA GLY A 383 -43.81 -3.20 9.32
C GLY A 383 -43.48 -2.82 10.77
N GLY A 384 -42.41 -2.05 11.02
CA GLY A 384 -42.02 -1.60 12.36
C GLY A 384 -41.49 -2.71 13.26
N LEU A 385 -40.95 -3.77 12.68
CA LEU A 385 -40.28 -4.83 13.42
C LEU A 385 -39.05 -4.27 14.17
N ALA A 386 -38.82 -4.79 15.38
CA ALA A 386 -37.67 -4.40 16.18
C ALA A 386 -36.36 -4.86 15.51
N GLU A 387 -35.40 -3.96 15.42
CA GLU A 387 -34.10 -4.25 14.87
C GLU A 387 -33.34 -5.27 15.73
N PRO A 388 -32.75 -6.33 15.13
CA PRO A 388 -31.92 -7.27 15.86
C PRO A 388 -30.63 -6.59 16.34
N SER A 389 -30.24 -6.80 17.59
CA SER A 389 -28.99 -6.23 18.13
C SER A 389 -27.78 -6.92 17.53
N ILE A 390 -26.97 -6.16 16.76
CA ILE A 390 -25.72 -6.62 16.17
C ILE A 390 -24.60 -6.42 17.20
N LEU A 391 -24.07 -7.51 17.78
CA LEU A 391 -23.05 -7.45 18.84
C LEU A 391 -21.75 -6.78 18.39
N ALA A 392 -21.42 -6.84 17.10
CA ALA A 392 -20.23 -6.23 16.53
C ALA A 392 -20.17 -4.69 16.70
N THR A 393 -21.31 -4.01 16.91
CA THR A 393 -21.34 -2.57 17.23
C THR A 393 -20.52 -2.23 18.47
N ARG A 394 -20.41 -3.16 19.44
CA ARG A 394 -19.57 -3.00 20.64
C ARG A 394 -18.09 -2.81 20.30
N ILE A 395 -17.61 -3.53 19.25
CA ILE A 395 -16.22 -3.40 18.78
C ILE A 395 -16.01 -2.03 18.17
N VAL A 396 -17.00 -1.53 17.40
CA VAL A 396 -16.95 -0.18 16.81
C VAL A 396 -16.81 0.87 17.91
N PHE A 397 -17.57 0.78 19.01
CA PHE A 397 -17.44 1.70 20.14
C PHE A 397 -16.06 1.64 20.79
N VAL A 398 -15.52 0.44 21.04
CA VAL A 398 -14.17 0.29 21.62
C VAL A 398 -13.13 0.91 20.70
N ALA A 399 -13.14 0.58 19.40
CA ALA A 399 -12.22 1.12 18.42
C ALA A 399 -12.35 2.65 18.29
N ALA A 400 -13.58 3.17 18.27
CA ALA A 400 -13.86 4.60 18.21
C ALA A 400 -13.31 5.35 19.44
N ILE A 401 -13.53 4.84 20.66
CA ILE A 401 -12.99 5.45 21.89
C ILE A 401 -11.45 5.48 21.83
N VAL A 402 -10.82 4.39 21.46
CA VAL A 402 -9.36 4.29 21.36
C VAL A 402 -8.80 5.29 20.34
N LEU A 403 -9.41 5.35 19.14
CA LEU A 403 -9.00 6.30 18.09
C LEU A 403 -9.24 7.75 18.52
N PHE A 404 -10.38 8.04 19.16
CA PHE A 404 -10.72 9.38 19.65
C PHE A 404 -9.68 9.89 20.65
N VAL A 405 -9.39 9.11 21.70
CA VAL A 405 -8.41 9.47 22.74
C VAL A 405 -7.02 9.65 22.14
N ALA A 406 -6.58 8.74 21.27
CA ALA A 406 -5.29 8.84 20.62
C ALA A 406 -5.19 10.07 19.69
N SER A 407 -6.28 10.39 18.97
CA SER A 407 -6.35 11.55 18.06
C SER A 407 -6.35 12.89 18.81
N LEU A 408 -6.96 12.95 20.00
CA LEU A 408 -6.84 14.11 20.89
C LEU A 408 -5.38 14.40 21.26
N GLY A 409 -4.57 13.35 21.44
CA GLY A 409 -3.14 13.48 21.72
C GLY A 409 -2.35 14.22 20.64
N LEU A 410 -2.81 14.22 19.38
CA LEU A 410 -2.18 14.95 18.28
C LEU A 410 -2.35 16.49 18.37
N TRP A 411 -3.27 16.96 19.21
CA TRP A 411 -3.48 18.39 19.46
C TRP A 411 -2.57 18.93 20.56
N ILE A 412 -1.89 18.07 21.31
CA ILE A 412 -1.00 18.45 22.42
C ILE A 412 0.40 18.76 21.85
N PRO A 413 0.85 20.03 21.84
CA PRO A 413 2.20 20.37 21.39
C PRO A 413 3.28 19.58 22.14
N GLY A 414 4.28 19.08 21.43
CA GLY A 414 5.37 18.27 21.98
C GLY A 414 5.05 16.78 22.19
N ARG A 415 3.78 16.36 22.26
CA ARG A 415 3.40 14.94 22.34
C ARG A 415 2.96 14.37 20.99
N ALA A 416 2.50 15.22 20.07
CA ALA A 416 1.98 14.82 18.77
C ALA A 416 2.96 13.95 17.98
N VAL A 417 4.24 14.32 17.93
CA VAL A 417 5.30 13.57 17.24
C VAL A 417 5.47 12.15 17.82
N ALA A 418 5.33 12.01 19.14
CA ALA A 418 5.44 10.71 19.82
C ALA A 418 4.20 9.84 19.62
N ILE A 419 2.99 10.43 19.61
CA ILE A 419 1.71 9.70 19.52
C ILE A 419 1.35 9.37 18.07
N ARG A 420 1.74 10.22 17.09
CA ARG A 420 1.42 10.05 15.67
C ARG A 420 1.63 8.62 15.14
N PRO A 421 2.77 7.94 15.40
CA PRO A 421 2.97 6.60 14.88
C PRO A 421 1.96 5.58 15.42
N ALA A 422 1.52 5.73 16.67
CA ALA A 422 0.49 4.87 17.25
C ALA A 422 -0.88 5.09 16.59
N VAL A 423 -1.29 6.36 16.38
CA VAL A 423 -2.55 6.67 15.67
C VAL A 423 -2.52 6.11 14.25
N GLY A 424 -1.33 6.05 13.64
CA GLY A 424 -1.10 5.48 12.31
C GLY A 424 -1.43 3.99 12.19
N THR A 425 -1.55 3.24 13.28
CA THR A 425 -2.02 1.85 13.29
C THR A 425 -3.48 1.74 13.75
N LEU A 426 -3.93 2.64 14.63
CA LEU A 426 -5.22 2.54 15.30
C LEU A 426 -6.43 2.81 14.38
N TRP A 427 -6.30 3.62 13.33
CA TRP A 427 -7.41 3.90 12.43
C TRP A 427 -7.97 2.63 11.75
N THR A 428 -7.12 1.61 11.52
CA THR A 428 -7.54 0.34 10.91
C THR A 428 -8.48 -0.46 11.79
N THR A 429 -8.42 -0.27 13.12
CA THR A 429 -9.32 -0.95 14.07
C THR A 429 -10.77 -0.48 13.95
N VAL A 430 -10.98 0.81 13.62
CA VAL A 430 -12.31 1.36 13.35
C VAL A 430 -12.90 0.75 12.09
N VAL A 431 -12.09 0.66 11.01
CA VAL A 431 -12.50 0.03 9.76
C VAL A 431 -12.84 -1.45 9.97
N MET A 432 -12.03 -2.17 10.75
CA MET A 432 -12.29 -3.57 11.12
C MET A 432 -13.62 -3.72 11.88
N GLY A 433 -13.87 -2.88 12.89
CA GLY A 433 -15.11 -2.92 13.65
C GLY A 433 -16.33 -2.65 12.78
N ILE A 434 -16.26 -1.66 11.88
CA ILE A 434 -17.30 -1.34 10.91
C ILE A 434 -17.52 -2.52 9.95
N ALA A 435 -16.47 -3.12 9.43
CA ALA A 435 -16.54 -4.28 8.54
C ALA A 435 -17.30 -5.44 9.19
N ALA A 436 -17.07 -5.70 10.49
CA ALA A 436 -17.77 -6.73 11.25
C ALA A 436 -19.27 -6.44 11.46
N VAL A 437 -19.70 -5.16 11.39
CA VAL A 437 -21.13 -4.77 11.44
C VAL A 437 -21.75 -4.82 10.05
N VAL A 438 -21.03 -4.35 9.04
CA VAL A 438 -21.55 -4.23 7.66
C VAL A 438 -21.75 -5.60 7.03
N GLN A 439 -20.89 -6.58 7.29
CA GLN A 439 -21.00 -7.92 6.70
C GLN A 439 -22.37 -8.58 6.97
N PRO A 440 -22.82 -8.76 8.24
CA PRO A 440 -24.13 -9.34 8.49
C PRO A 440 -25.28 -8.44 8.01
N ALA A 441 -25.10 -7.11 7.98
CA ALA A 441 -26.11 -6.20 7.47
C ALA A 441 -26.33 -6.37 5.96
N VAL A 442 -25.25 -6.51 5.19
CA VAL A 442 -25.35 -6.77 3.74
C VAL A 442 -26.00 -8.13 3.47
N ILE A 443 -25.61 -9.19 4.19
CA ILE A 443 -26.24 -10.51 4.06
C ILE A 443 -27.74 -10.43 4.38
N ALA A 444 -28.15 -9.63 5.35
CA ALA A 444 -29.54 -9.48 5.71
C ALA A 444 -30.41 -8.86 4.59
N THR A 445 -29.81 -8.09 3.66
CA THR A 445 -30.55 -7.51 2.53
C THR A 445 -30.98 -8.54 1.47
N ASP A 446 -30.50 -9.78 1.53
CA ASP A 446 -30.98 -10.88 0.69
C ASP A 446 -32.42 -11.28 1.08
N VAL A 447 -32.89 -10.86 2.26
CA VAL A 447 -34.26 -11.08 2.68
C VAL A 447 -35.17 -9.96 2.12
N SER A 448 -36.20 -10.33 1.40
CA SER A 448 -37.12 -9.38 0.77
C SER A 448 -37.71 -8.40 1.79
N GLY A 449 -37.61 -7.11 1.53
CA GLY A 449 -38.11 -6.03 2.39
C GLY A 449 -37.16 -5.62 3.53
N VAL A 450 -35.98 -6.16 3.58
CA VAL A 450 -34.88 -5.70 4.48
C VAL A 450 -33.92 -4.84 3.69
N ASP A 451 -33.71 -3.61 4.14
CA ASP A 451 -32.76 -2.67 3.51
C ASP A 451 -31.70 -2.22 4.51
N LEU A 452 -30.62 -1.64 4.00
CA LEU A 452 -29.57 -1.05 4.83
C LEU A 452 -30.10 0.19 5.55
N GLY A 453 -29.90 0.25 6.86
CA GLY A 453 -30.25 1.41 7.68
C GLY A 453 -29.23 2.55 7.56
N VAL A 454 -29.65 3.75 8.04
CA VAL A 454 -28.81 4.97 8.00
C VAL A 454 -27.46 4.78 8.71
N GLY A 455 -27.41 3.94 9.74
CA GLY A 455 -26.18 3.64 10.49
C GLY A 455 -25.04 3.12 9.61
N VAL A 456 -25.34 2.27 8.61
CA VAL A 456 -24.33 1.72 7.67
C VAL A 456 -23.71 2.83 6.83
N TYR A 457 -24.50 3.78 6.32
CA TYR A 457 -23.98 4.89 5.52
C TYR A 457 -23.09 5.82 6.36
N VAL A 458 -23.47 6.10 7.61
CA VAL A 458 -22.67 6.91 8.55
C VAL A 458 -21.35 6.19 8.88
N MET A 459 -21.38 4.86 9.04
CA MET A 459 -20.16 4.05 9.20
C MET A 459 -19.28 4.07 7.94
N GLY A 460 -19.88 4.12 6.74
CA GLY A 460 -19.14 4.31 5.48
C GLY A 460 -18.36 5.64 5.49
N VAL A 461 -19.00 6.73 5.91
CA VAL A 461 -18.33 8.03 6.11
C VAL A 461 -17.21 7.93 7.15
N ALA A 462 -17.44 7.23 8.27
CA ALA A 462 -16.43 7.01 9.30
C ALA A 462 -15.21 6.26 8.76
N SER A 463 -15.41 5.23 7.93
CA SER A 463 -14.32 4.48 7.28
C SER A 463 -13.51 5.38 6.33
N ALA A 464 -14.17 6.23 5.55
CA ALA A 464 -13.51 7.19 4.67
C ALA A 464 -12.69 8.22 5.46
N LEU A 465 -13.23 8.76 6.55
CA LEU A 465 -12.52 9.68 7.45
C LEU A 465 -11.33 8.99 8.15
N ALA A 466 -11.47 7.73 8.56
CA ALA A 466 -10.38 6.95 9.15
C ALA A 466 -9.22 6.74 8.16
N ALA A 467 -9.53 6.38 6.92
CA ALA A 467 -8.54 6.26 5.85
C ALA A 467 -7.86 7.61 5.54
N ALA A 468 -8.64 8.70 5.50
CA ALA A 468 -8.11 10.05 5.32
C ALA A 468 -7.20 10.48 6.49
N ALA A 469 -7.54 10.10 7.74
CA ALA A 469 -6.67 10.31 8.89
C ALA A 469 -5.35 9.55 8.75
N GLY A 470 -5.38 8.28 8.34
CA GLY A 470 -4.19 7.47 8.05
C GLY A 470 -3.28 8.14 7.01
N LEU A 471 -3.86 8.65 5.94
CA LEU A 471 -3.14 9.38 4.90
C LEU A 471 -2.54 10.70 5.42
N ALA A 472 -3.31 11.47 6.20
CA ALA A 472 -2.82 12.72 6.80
C ALA A 472 -1.66 12.47 7.78
N LEU A 473 -1.70 11.36 8.55
CA LEU A 473 -0.62 10.92 9.43
C LEU A 473 0.66 10.57 8.66
N TRP A 474 0.51 10.00 7.47
CA TRP A 474 1.65 9.79 6.58
C TRP A 474 2.30 11.11 6.18
N PHE A 475 1.51 12.09 5.68
CA PHE A 475 2.05 13.41 5.33
C PHE A 475 2.69 14.12 6.52
N ALA A 476 2.09 14.04 7.70
CA ALA A 476 2.70 14.56 8.92
C ALA A 476 4.08 13.91 9.18
N GLY A 477 4.19 12.60 8.91
CA GLY A 477 5.45 11.86 9.05
C GLY A 477 6.53 12.25 8.05
N THR A 478 6.18 12.59 6.82
CA THR A 478 7.14 13.10 5.83
C THR A 478 7.64 14.50 6.20
N ALA A 479 6.74 15.39 6.63
CA ALA A 479 7.08 16.72 7.10
C ALA A 479 8.04 16.70 8.31
N GLU A 480 7.84 15.76 9.26
CA GLU A 480 8.76 15.58 10.38
C GLU A 480 10.17 15.11 9.96
N ARG A 481 10.28 14.34 8.87
CA ARG A 481 11.58 13.83 8.39
C ARG A 481 12.45 14.92 7.79
N GLU A 482 11.86 15.94 7.22
CA GLU A 482 12.58 17.08 6.64
C GLU A 482 13.36 17.88 7.71
N GLU A 483 12.98 17.76 9.00
CA GLU A 483 13.64 18.44 10.12
C GLU A 483 14.73 17.59 10.81
N ILE A 484 14.88 16.31 10.43
CA ILE A 484 15.74 15.38 11.17
C ILE A 484 17.03 15.14 10.40
N ASP A 485 18.16 15.38 11.07
CA ASP A 485 19.47 14.92 10.59
C ASP A 485 19.49 13.39 10.48
N THR A 486 19.53 12.89 9.24
CA THR A 486 19.54 11.45 8.90
C THR A 486 20.95 10.88 8.83
N SER A 487 21.99 11.67 9.08
CA SER A 487 23.40 11.26 8.99
C SER A 487 23.82 10.26 10.08
N VAL A 488 23.05 10.11 11.13
CA VAL A 488 23.31 9.16 12.22
C VAL A 488 22.54 7.87 11.96
N GLU A 489 23.21 6.83 11.48
CA GLU A 489 22.66 5.47 11.43
C GLU A 489 22.43 4.96 12.88
N ILE A 490 21.20 4.52 13.14
CA ILE A 490 20.86 3.92 14.43
C ILE A 490 20.91 2.41 14.23
N GLU A 491 21.87 1.75 14.87
CA GLU A 491 21.87 0.30 14.96
C GLU A 491 20.61 -0.18 15.71
N ALA A 492 19.77 -0.92 14.99
CA ALA A 492 18.58 -1.51 15.60
C ALA A 492 18.99 -2.65 16.53
N ASN A 493 18.51 -2.59 17.78
CA ASN A 493 18.70 -3.66 18.75
C ASN A 493 18.15 -4.98 18.16
N SER A 494 19.02 -6.01 18.04
CA SER A 494 18.68 -7.31 17.45
C SER A 494 17.49 -7.98 18.17
N VAL A 495 17.39 -7.84 19.49
CA VAL A 495 16.27 -8.38 20.29
C VAL A 495 14.96 -7.72 19.89
N VAL A 496 14.91 -6.39 19.76
CA VAL A 496 13.71 -5.66 19.32
C VAL A 496 13.31 -6.08 17.91
N ARG A 497 14.29 -6.28 17.03
CA ARG A 497 14.04 -6.71 15.65
C ARG A 497 13.36 -8.07 15.59
N VAL A 498 13.86 -9.05 16.32
CA VAL A 498 13.31 -10.42 16.35
C VAL A 498 11.93 -10.43 16.99
N LEU A 499 11.78 -9.80 18.17
CA LEU A 499 10.51 -9.80 18.92
C LEU A 499 9.42 -9.05 18.16
N ALA A 500 9.72 -7.87 17.58
CA ALA A 500 8.75 -7.10 16.79
C ALA A 500 8.37 -7.84 15.51
N GLY A 501 9.34 -8.43 14.80
CA GLY A 501 9.09 -9.21 13.59
C GLY A 501 8.19 -10.41 13.84
N LEU A 502 8.53 -11.24 14.82
CA LEU A 502 7.71 -12.40 15.22
C LEU A 502 6.34 -11.97 15.74
N GLY A 503 6.28 -10.91 16.56
CA GLY A 503 5.03 -10.37 17.08
C GLY A 503 4.10 -9.90 15.96
N GLY A 504 4.64 -9.19 14.94
CA GLY A 504 3.88 -8.75 13.78
C GLY A 504 3.36 -9.91 12.93
N VAL A 505 4.20 -10.93 12.69
CA VAL A 505 3.79 -12.13 11.94
C VAL A 505 2.69 -12.89 12.69
N LEU A 506 2.85 -13.12 14.00
CA LEU A 506 1.83 -13.80 14.80
C LEU A 506 0.54 -13.01 14.91
N ALA A 507 0.59 -11.67 14.95
CA ALA A 507 -0.60 -10.84 14.88
C ALA A 507 -1.33 -11.01 13.54
N LEU A 508 -0.61 -10.99 12.41
CA LEU A 508 -1.20 -11.25 11.08
C LEU A 508 -1.81 -12.65 11.00
N VAL A 509 -1.10 -13.69 11.45
CA VAL A 509 -1.63 -15.06 11.50
C VAL A 509 -2.85 -15.13 12.41
N GLY A 510 -2.83 -14.41 13.53
CA GLY A 510 -3.96 -14.36 14.46
C GLY A 510 -5.21 -13.74 13.84
N THR A 511 -5.06 -12.67 13.06
CA THR A 511 -6.19 -12.03 12.35
C THR A 511 -6.66 -12.82 11.12
N ALA A 512 -5.84 -13.72 10.62
CA ALA A 512 -6.19 -14.61 9.51
C ALA A 512 -6.94 -15.86 9.97
N LEU A 513 -6.75 -16.31 11.22
CA LEU A 513 -7.39 -17.50 11.79
C LEU A 513 -8.62 -17.14 12.62
N PRO A 514 -9.55 -18.09 12.86
CA PRO A 514 -10.77 -17.80 13.61
C PRO A 514 -10.46 -17.43 15.07
N LEU A 515 -11.07 -16.32 15.53
CA LEU A 515 -10.91 -15.81 16.89
C LEU A 515 -11.59 -16.72 17.91
N TYR A 516 -12.74 -17.29 17.55
CA TYR A 516 -13.48 -18.28 18.34
C TYR A 516 -14.20 -19.28 17.42
N ARG A 517 -14.56 -20.43 17.98
CA ARG A 517 -15.38 -21.45 17.32
C ARG A 517 -16.52 -21.85 18.25
N GLY A 518 -17.73 -21.89 17.74
CA GLY A 518 -18.93 -22.36 18.43
C GLY A 518 -19.66 -23.42 17.62
N ALA A 519 -20.68 -24.03 18.20
CA ALA A 519 -21.45 -25.10 17.56
C ALA A 519 -22.19 -24.62 16.30
N THR A 520 -22.67 -23.38 16.30
CA THR A 520 -23.50 -22.83 15.22
C THR A 520 -22.77 -21.78 14.38
N HIS A 521 -21.68 -21.20 14.88
CA HIS A 521 -20.97 -20.12 14.19
C HIS A 521 -19.48 -20.12 14.55
N THR A 522 -18.65 -19.91 13.54
CA THR A 522 -17.20 -19.70 13.67
C THR A 522 -16.89 -18.25 13.28
N ALA A 523 -15.99 -17.59 14.02
CA ALA A 523 -15.54 -16.25 13.70
C ALA A 523 -14.95 -16.19 12.28
N ALA A 524 -15.14 -15.05 11.63
CA ALA A 524 -14.59 -14.78 10.31
C ALA A 524 -13.09 -15.09 10.23
N SER A 525 -12.67 -15.75 9.17
CA SER A 525 -11.27 -16.19 8.97
C SER A 525 -11.02 -16.58 7.52
N ILE A 526 -9.73 -16.70 7.16
CA ILE A 526 -9.32 -17.25 5.87
C ILE A 526 -9.37 -18.78 5.82
N THR A 527 -9.71 -19.48 6.91
CA THR A 527 -9.66 -20.93 7.00
C THR A 527 -10.80 -21.66 6.30
N GLN A 528 -11.77 -20.93 5.78
CA GLN A 528 -12.70 -21.48 4.77
C GLN A 528 -12.00 -21.72 3.43
N TRP A 529 -10.73 -21.26 3.33
CA TRP A 529 -9.81 -21.67 2.31
C TRP A 529 -9.38 -23.16 2.51
N PRO A 530 -8.91 -23.91 1.48
CA PRO A 530 -8.15 -23.24 0.43
C PRO A 530 -8.96 -22.84 -0.79
N TRP A 531 -10.10 -23.35 -1.06
CA TRP A 531 -10.51 -23.28 -2.45
C TRP A 531 -12.00 -23.53 -2.58
N GLY A 532 -12.74 -23.19 -1.54
CA GLY A 532 -14.19 -23.21 -1.59
C GLY A 532 -14.74 -22.12 -2.52
N SER A 533 -15.96 -22.29 -2.98
CA SER A 533 -16.71 -21.30 -3.74
C SER A 533 -17.05 -20.04 -2.95
N ASP A 534 -16.89 -20.07 -1.63
CA ASP A 534 -17.32 -18.99 -0.74
C ASP A 534 -16.26 -17.88 -0.70
N ALA A 535 -16.72 -16.66 -0.96
CA ALA A 535 -15.90 -15.45 -0.86
C ALA A 535 -15.58 -15.10 0.60
N TRP A 536 -14.46 -14.43 0.83
CA TRP A 536 -14.18 -13.85 2.13
C TRP A 536 -15.07 -12.63 2.35
N GLY A 537 -15.77 -12.59 3.48
CA GLY A 537 -16.60 -11.46 3.84
C GLY A 537 -15.80 -10.17 4.08
N ILE A 538 -16.51 -9.04 4.10
CA ILE A 538 -15.93 -7.72 4.39
C ILE A 538 -15.26 -7.72 5.77
N ASP A 539 -15.80 -8.46 6.73
CA ASP A 539 -15.27 -8.64 8.09
C ASP A 539 -13.89 -9.32 8.10
N THR A 540 -13.68 -10.36 7.28
CA THR A 540 -12.38 -11.01 7.09
C THR A 540 -11.35 -10.04 6.52
N TRP A 541 -11.72 -9.23 5.53
CA TRP A 541 -10.86 -8.18 4.96
C TRP A 541 -10.52 -7.10 5.99
N GLY A 542 -11.49 -6.70 6.81
CA GLY A 542 -11.25 -5.75 7.90
C GLY A 542 -10.24 -6.28 8.94
N GLN A 543 -10.32 -7.56 9.30
CA GLN A 543 -9.36 -8.20 10.21
C GLN A 543 -7.97 -8.28 9.59
N LEU A 544 -7.85 -8.69 8.34
CA LEU A 544 -6.57 -8.73 7.61
C LEU A 544 -5.92 -7.35 7.49
N LEU A 545 -6.71 -6.29 7.30
CA LEU A 545 -6.20 -4.91 7.28
C LEU A 545 -5.49 -4.56 8.58
N VAL A 546 -6.04 -4.94 9.74
CA VAL A 546 -5.37 -4.76 11.04
C VAL A 546 -4.10 -5.58 11.12
N GLY A 547 -4.14 -6.86 10.76
CA GLY A 547 -2.96 -7.76 10.80
C GLY A 547 -1.81 -7.24 9.93
N VAL A 548 -2.11 -6.85 8.69
CA VAL A 548 -1.14 -6.26 7.75
C VAL A 548 -0.59 -4.94 8.29
N SER A 549 -1.44 -4.06 8.82
CA SER A 549 -1.02 -2.79 9.43
C SER A 549 -0.05 -3.01 10.60
N VAL A 550 -0.35 -3.96 11.47
CA VAL A 550 0.51 -4.33 12.62
C VAL A 550 1.84 -4.91 12.15
N LEU A 551 1.84 -5.79 11.15
CA LEU A 551 3.07 -6.34 10.57
C LEU A 551 3.95 -5.22 9.99
N PHE A 552 3.37 -4.31 9.19
CA PHE A 552 4.09 -3.17 8.63
C PHE A 552 4.66 -2.25 9.72
N ALA A 553 3.84 -1.90 10.73
CA ALA A 553 4.28 -1.07 11.85
C ALA A 553 5.44 -1.74 12.63
N SER A 554 5.38 -3.06 12.80
CA SER A 554 6.44 -3.84 13.45
C SER A 554 7.74 -3.80 12.65
N VAL A 555 7.69 -3.98 11.34
CA VAL A 555 8.86 -3.87 10.44
C VAL A 555 9.44 -2.45 10.47
N VAL A 556 8.60 -1.42 10.40
CA VAL A 556 9.05 -0.02 10.46
C VAL A 556 9.66 0.31 11.83
N ALA A 557 9.10 -0.23 12.92
CA ALA A 557 9.64 -0.04 14.26
C ALA A 557 11.08 -0.53 14.39
N THR A 558 11.44 -1.64 13.73
CA THR A 558 12.82 -2.18 13.76
C THR A 558 13.87 -1.25 13.15
N ARG A 559 13.46 -0.30 12.32
CA ARG A 559 14.32 0.67 11.62
C ARG A 559 14.09 2.11 12.10
N SER A 560 13.28 2.28 13.15
CA SER A 560 12.92 3.59 13.68
C SER A 560 13.75 3.94 14.93
N ARG A 561 13.89 5.25 15.21
CA ARG A 561 14.46 5.72 16.48
C ARG A 561 13.64 5.20 17.66
N PRO A 562 14.27 4.88 18.82
CA PRO A 562 13.61 4.20 19.94
C PRO A 562 12.27 4.81 20.37
N PRO A 563 12.08 6.14 20.52
CA PRO A 563 10.78 6.70 20.92
C PRO A 563 9.67 6.45 19.88
N ARG A 564 10.00 6.48 18.58
CA ARG A 564 9.05 6.17 17.50
C ARG A 564 8.76 4.69 17.41
N ALA A 565 9.78 3.85 17.61
CA ALA A 565 9.61 2.40 17.67
C ALA A 565 8.66 2.00 18.80
N VAL A 566 8.82 2.58 20.00
CA VAL A 566 7.90 2.37 21.14
C VAL A 566 6.47 2.74 20.75
N ALA A 567 6.25 3.90 20.15
CA ALA A 567 4.92 4.35 19.77
C ALA A 567 4.26 3.42 18.73
N LEU A 568 5.01 2.97 17.71
CA LEU A 568 4.53 2.00 16.72
C LEU A 568 4.16 0.66 17.36
N LEU A 569 5.02 0.14 18.22
CA LEU A 569 4.79 -1.14 18.90
C LEU A 569 3.63 -1.08 19.90
N VAL A 570 3.49 0.03 20.63
CA VAL A 570 2.34 0.26 21.52
C VAL A 570 1.05 0.39 20.71
N GLY A 571 1.04 1.19 19.63
CA GLY A 571 -0.12 1.30 18.75
C GLY A 571 -0.52 -0.04 18.16
N SER A 572 0.45 -0.85 17.70
CA SER A 572 0.23 -2.21 17.22
C SER A 572 -0.33 -3.13 18.31
N ALA A 573 0.21 -3.07 19.53
CA ALA A 573 -0.30 -3.85 20.66
C ALA A 573 -1.75 -3.48 21.01
N VAL A 574 -2.08 -2.19 21.00
CA VAL A 574 -3.47 -1.72 21.22
C VAL A 574 -4.38 -2.19 20.09
N SER A 575 -3.94 -2.14 18.82
CA SER A 575 -4.73 -2.65 17.68
C SER A 575 -5.05 -4.13 17.83
N VAL A 576 -4.06 -4.96 18.21
CA VAL A 576 -4.27 -6.39 18.47
C VAL A 576 -5.17 -6.61 19.69
N SER A 577 -5.07 -5.76 20.72
CA SER A 577 -5.95 -5.84 21.90
C SER A 577 -7.41 -5.55 21.54
N VAL A 578 -7.67 -4.56 20.67
CA VAL A 578 -9.03 -4.29 20.15
C VAL A 578 -9.56 -5.49 19.36
N TYR A 579 -8.73 -6.10 18.52
CA TYR A 579 -9.10 -7.32 17.80
C TYR A 579 -9.44 -8.48 18.77
N LEU A 580 -8.60 -8.72 19.77
CA LEU A 580 -8.84 -9.77 20.77
C LEU A 580 -10.11 -9.52 21.61
N ALA A 581 -10.41 -8.25 21.92
CA ALA A 581 -11.63 -7.87 22.62
C ALA A 581 -12.90 -8.21 21.83
N ALA A 582 -12.80 -8.33 20.49
CA ALA A 582 -13.93 -8.78 19.68
C ALA A 582 -14.41 -10.19 20.08
N GLY A 583 -13.52 -11.09 20.52
CA GLY A 583 -13.89 -12.43 20.99
C GLY A 583 -15.00 -12.39 22.06
N PRO A 584 -14.71 -11.92 23.28
CA PRO A 584 -15.69 -11.90 24.37
C PRO A 584 -16.89 -10.96 24.09
N LEU A 585 -16.70 -9.91 23.27
CA LEU A 585 -17.79 -8.97 22.96
C LEU A 585 -18.83 -9.55 22.00
N THR A 586 -18.46 -10.50 21.13
CA THR A 586 -19.34 -11.05 20.09
C THR A 586 -19.74 -12.49 20.34
N SER A 587 -18.93 -13.30 21.02
CA SER A 587 -19.21 -14.72 21.25
C SER A 587 -20.28 -15.00 22.32
N SER A 588 -20.70 -13.98 23.08
CA SER A 588 -21.61 -14.16 24.25
C SER A 588 -22.97 -14.80 23.96
N ARG A 589 -23.40 -14.81 22.68
CA ARG A 589 -24.66 -15.45 22.24
C ARG A 589 -24.46 -16.77 21.49
N ILE A 590 -23.21 -17.23 21.38
CA ILE A 590 -22.88 -18.43 20.62
C ILE A 590 -22.74 -19.57 21.61
N PRO A 591 -23.60 -20.61 21.52
CA PRO A 591 -23.49 -21.79 22.39
C PRO A 591 -22.12 -22.46 22.21
N ASP A 592 -21.56 -22.94 23.31
CA ASP A 592 -20.30 -23.69 23.35
C ASP A 592 -19.11 -22.99 22.63
N ALA A 593 -19.09 -21.65 22.68
CA ALA A 593 -18.01 -20.89 22.09
C ALA A 593 -16.67 -21.18 22.79
N THR A 594 -15.70 -21.66 22.03
CA THR A 594 -14.34 -21.96 22.47
C THR A 594 -13.34 -20.99 21.85
N VAL A 595 -12.20 -20.81 22.51
CA VAL A 595 -11.12 -19.96 22.02
C VAL A 595 -10.56 -20.54 20.71
N GLY A 596 -10.51 -19.75 19.66
CA GLY A 596 -9.96 -20.14 18.36
C GLY A 596 -8.44 -20.01 18.29
N ALA A 597 -7.83 -20.66 17.32
CA ALA A 597 -6.39 -20.60 17.08
C ALA A 597 -5.92 -19.15 16.79
N GLY A 598 -6.78 -18.33 16.17
CA GLY A 598 -6.53 -16.91 15.93
C GLY A 598 -6.31 -16.12 17.22
N ALA A 599 -7.11 -16.37 18.25
CA ALA A 599 -6.96 -15.72 19.55
C ALA A 599 -5.61 -16.05 20.20
N ILE A 600 -5.20 -17.33 20.13
CA ILE A 600 -3.92 -17.78 20.72
C ILE A 600 -2.73 -17.12 19.99
N ALA A 601 -2.75 -17.14 18.65
CA ALA A 601 -1.70 -16.52 17.84
C ALA A 601 -1.63 -15.01 18.06
N ALA A 602 -2.78 -14.32 18.05
CA ALA A 602 -2.85 -12.87 18.28
C ALA A 602 -2.41 -12.50 19.70
N ALA A 603 -2.80 -13.26 20.74
CA ALA A 603 -2.38 -13.00 22.12
C ALA A 603 -0.87 -13.22 22.29
N THR A 604 -0.30 -14.23 21.66
CA THR A 604 1.15 -14.44 21.64
C THR A 604 1.85 -13.30 20.91
N GLY A 605 1.33 -12.87 19.76
CA GLY A 605 1.81 -11.70 19.02
C GLY A 605 1.78 -10.43 19.85
N LEU A 606 0.66 -10.18 20.55
CA LEU A 606 0.50 -9.05 21.47
C LEU A 606 1.59 -9.05 22.56
N LEU A 607 1.83 -10.18 23.21
CA LEU A 607 2.85 -10.30 24.23
C LEU A 607 4.24 -9.94 23.69
N LEU A 608 4.60 -10.47 22.51
CA LEU A 608 5.89 -10.17 21.90
C LEU A 608 6.03 -8.69 21.52
N LEU A 609 4.96 -8.04 21.02
CA LEU A 609 4.94 -6.61 20.70
C LEU A 609 5.13 -5.75 21.96
N VAL A 610 4.48 -6.10 23.06
CA VAL A 610 4.64 -5.41 24.35
C VAL A 610 6.06 -5.56 24.89
N VAL A 611 6.63 -6.77 24.83
CA VAL A 611 8.02 -7.02 25.24
C VAL A 611 9.00 -6.26 24.35
N ALA A 612 8.77 -6.23 23.04
CA ALA A 612 9.59 -5.44 22.12
C ALA A 612 9.54 -3.93 22.42
N ALA A 613 8.33 -3.41 22.73
CA ALA A 613 8.15 -2.01 23.14
C ALA A 613 8.92 -1.70 24.42
N PHE A 614 8.91 -2.59 25.40
CA PHE A 614 9.65 -2.44 26.66
C PHE A 614 11.17 -2.40 26.43
N PHE A 615 11.73 -3.30 25.64
CA PHE A 615 13.16 -3.27 25.31
C PHE A 615 13.54 -2.02 24.51
N SER A 616 12.69 -1.57 23.59
CA SER A 616 12.91 -0.32 22.86
C SER A 616 12.85 0.91 23.78
N ALA A 617 12.00 0.92 24.81
CA ALA A 617 11.92 1.99 25.80
C ALA A 617 13.18 2.04 26.70
N ARG A 618 13.74 0.89 27.09
CA ARG A 618 14.98 0.83 27.88
C ARG A 618 16.18 1.44 27.15
N THR A 619 16.32 1.20 25.84
CA THR A 619 17.39 1.82 25.06
C THR A 619 17.27 3.35 24.99
N THR A 620 16.06 3.89 25.06
CA THR A 620 15.82 5.34 25.16
C THR A 620 16.34 5.92 26.47
N LEU A 621 16.14 5.21 27.58
CA LEU A 621 16.58 5.65 28.92
C LEU A 621 18.09 5.63 29.07
N SER A 622 18.80 4.60 28.57
CA SER A 622 20.26 4.52 28.65
C SER A 622 20.94 5.67 27.88
N MET A 623 20.46 6.02 26.70
CA MET A 623 20.99 7.16 25.92
C MET A 623 20.79 8.53 26.61
N HIS A 624 19.79 8.68 27.46
CA HIS A 624 19.59 9.91 28.24
C HIS A 624 20.50 10.00 29.45
N VAL A 625 20.88 8.88 30.04
CA VAL A 625 21.82 8.83 31.21
C VAL A 625 23.25 9.13 30.76
N GLU A 626 23.67 8.61 29.59
CA GLU A 626 25.03 8.88 29.08
C GLU A 626 25.24 10.33 28.59
N ARG A 627 24.15 11.08 28.31
CA ARG A 627 24.24 12.50 27.92
C ARG A 627 24.20 13.49 29.09
N ARG A 628 24.01 13.04 30.32
CA ARG A 628 24.09 13.85 31.54
C ARG A 628 25.42 13.65 32.24
#